data_6667c387c1f36e99be190ec41d995e17
#
_entry.id   6667c387c1f36e99be190ec41d995e17
#
_cell.length_a   1.000
_cell.length_b   1.000
_cell.length_c   1.000
_cell.angle_alpha   90.00
_cell.angle_beta   90.00
_cell.angle_gamma   90.00
#
_symmetry.space_group_name_H-M   'P 1'
#
loop_
_entity.id
_entity.type
_entity.pdbx_description
1 polymer ?
#
loop_
_entity_poly.entity_id
_entity_poly.type
_entity_poly.pdbx_seq_one_letter_code
_entity_poly.pdbx_strand_id
1 'polypeptide(L)'
;MNYFEDVYLKRLNRYGLDHQSRVQAQREKEFETYLLKSVYRVDFYFDGEEHPGTFEKYKQDETETLHYLLTRRDLDMPNGTIIRIKNKNGIEIPWLVYWMEEIAASGYNKYVMLKLTHYITWKGRDDKQYSSWAYMYGQEDNMLKDELKSRSRSRVLYNENLKLSFFIMPTHTKLRKDDYFTVGEGELQEGYRVTGYDIQSTPGVEYVTVDPVYLYDTSAAPVQTEEDDPSEFFWLGGK
;
A
#
# COMPACT_ATOMS: atom_id res chain seq x y z
N MET A 1 44.38 28.92 15.64
CA MET A 1 43.00 28.50 15.78
C MET A 1 42.80 28.09 17.20
N ASN A 2 41.87 28.66 17.93
CA ASN A 2 41.72 28.43 19.38
C ASN A 2 40.99 27.09 19.56
N TYR A 3 41.50 26.23 20.46
CA TYR A 3 40.87 24.90 20.75
C TYR A 3 39.36 24.99 21.02
N PHE A 4 38.92 26.07 21.67
CA PHE A 4 37.51 26.30 21.96
C PHE A 4 36.71 26.61 20.69
N GLU A 5 37.25 27.31 19.71
CA GLU A 5 36.59 27.57 18.41
C GLU A 5 36.44 26.27 17.59
N ASP A 6 37.48 25.41 17.60
CA ASP A 6 37.44 24.13 16.87
C ASP A 6 36.40 23.18 17.48
N VAL A 7 36.35 23.08 18.81
CA VAL A 7 35.35 22.28 19.52
C VAL A 7 33.95 22.82 19.34
N TYR A 8 33.79 24.17 19.35
CA TYR A 8 32.53 24.81 19.14
C TYR A 8 32.01 24.60 17.69
N LEU A 9 32.87 24.80 16.71
CA LEU A 9 32.55 24.55 15.30
C LEU A 9 32.23 23.08 15.02
N LYS A 10 32.98 22.12 15.61
CA LYS A 10 32.67 20.71 15.53
C LYS A 10 31.31 20.37 16.14
N ARG A 11 30.93 21.01 17.26
CA ARG A 11 29.59 20.83 17.85
C ARG A 11 28.50 21.45 17.01
N LEU A 12 28.73 22.65 16.44
CA LEU A 12 27.79 23.31 15.53
C LEU A 12 27.55 22.50 14.25
N ASN A 13 28.62 21.92 13.70
CA ASN A 13 28.55 21.19 12.42
C ASN A 13 28.17 19.72 12.58
N ARG A 14 28.05 19.22 13.83
CA ARG A 14 27.75 17.81 14.10
C ARG A 14 26.43 17.34 13.50
N TYR A 15 25.46 18.23 13.33
CA TYR A 15 24.11 17.94 12.83
C TYR A 15 23.72 18.83 11.63
N GLY A 16 24.70 19.42 10.91
CA GLY A 16 24.47 20.28 9.76
C GLY A 16 24.92 21.73 9.96
N LEU A 17 25.15 22.42 8.85
CA LEU A 17 25.67 23.78 8.81
C LEU A 17 24.64 24.87 9.18
N ASP A 18 23.36 24.60 8.94
CA ASP A 18 22.26 25.52 9.22
C ASP A 18 21.31 25.00 10.31
N HIS A 19 20.43 25.87 10.76
CA HIS A 19 19.46 25.53 11.80
C HIS A 19 18.48 24.44 11.37
N GLN A 20 18.03 24.45 10.10
CA GLN A 20 17.05 23.48 9.60
C GLN A 20 17.64 22.08 9.54
N SER A 21 18.87 21.92 9.01
CA SER A 21 19.58 20.64 8.98
C SER A 21 19.81 20.07 10.38
N ARG A 22 20.10 20.93 11.37
CA ARG A 22 20.27 20.48 12.77
C ARG A 22 18.96 19.98 13.39
N VAL A 23 17.89 20.72 13.20
CA VAL A 23 16.54 20.32 13.67
C VAL A 23 16.13 19.01 13.01
N GLN A 24 16.39 18.89 11.71
CA GLN A 24 16.08 17.69 10.96
C GLN A 24 16.84 16.46 11.50
N ALA A 25 18.16 16.57 11.65
CA ALA A 25 19.00 15.50 12.19
C ALA A 25 18.61 15.11 13.64
N GLN A 26 18.18 16.09 14.44
CA GLN A 26 17.68 15.81 15.78
C GLN A 26 16.38 14.98 15.74
N ARG A 27 15.44 15.32 14.87
CA ARG A 27 14.17 14.60 14.71
C ARG A 27 14.37 13.18 14.19
N GLU A 28 15.28 12.99 13.24
CA GLU A 28 15.67 11.66 12.74
C GLU A 28 16.24 10.79 13.87
N LYS A 29 17.11 11.36 14.69
CA LYS A 29 17.66 10.66 15.88
C LYS A 29 16.58 10.33 16.92
N GLU A 30 15.64 11.23 17.14
CA GLU A 30 14.50 10.99 18.03
C GLU A 30 13.62 9.85 17.50
N PHE A 31 13.37 9.83 16.20
CA PHE A 31 12.66 8.74 15.56
C PHE A 31 13.40 7.40 15.66
N GLU A 32 14.71 7.35 15.43
CA GLU A 32 15.51 6.14 15.64
C GLU A 32 15.38 5.61 17.08
N THR A 33 15.42 6.52 18.06
CA THR A 33 15.24 6.14 19.46
C THR A 33 13.83 5.60 19.73
N TYR A 34 12.81 6.21 19.12
CA TYR A 34 11.44 5.75 19.18
C TYR A 34 11.29 4.38 18.54
N LEU A 35 11.81 4.19 17.34
CA LEU A 35 11.75 2.94 16.57
C LEU A 35 12.35 1.76 17.36
N LEU A 36 13.48 1.98 18.07
CA LEU A 36 14.12 0.94 18.89
C LEU A 36 13.32 0.56 20.13
N LYS A 37 12.50 1.47 20.67
CA LYS A 37 11.77 1.28 21.95
C LYS A 37 10.27 1.00 21.73
N SER A 38 9.77 1.18 20.54
CA SER A 38 8.34 1.07 20.24
C SER A 38 7.87 -0.38 20.38
N VAL A 39 6.74 -0.55 21.06
CA VAL A 39 6.00 -1.83 21.12
C VAL A 39 5.28 -2.14 19.80
N TYR A 40 5.18 -1.15 18.92
CA TYR A 40 4.58 -1.26 17.60
C TYR A 40 5.61 -1.48 16.50
N ARG A 41 6.87 -1.77 16.88
CA ARG A 41 7.92 -2.06 15.91
C ARG A 41 7.57 -3.32 15.12
N VAL A 42 7.76 -3.21 13.81
CA VAL A 42 7.65 -4.30 12.84
C VAL A 42 8.85 -4.27 11.90
N ASP A 43 9.23 -5.43 11.40
CA ASP A 43 10.18 -5.54 10.32
C ASP A 43 9.38 -5.97 9.06
N PHE A 44 9.65 -5.33 7.93
CA PHE A 44 8.96 -5.57 6.66
C PHE A 44 9.94 -5.60 5.50
N TYR A 45 9.56 -6.26 4.41
CA TYR A 45 10.40 -6.35 3.21
C TYR A 45 9.93 -5.35 2.16
N PHE A 46 10.89 -4.58 1.65
CA PHE A 46 10.71 -3.68 0.54
C PHE A 46 11.99 -3.67 -0.31
N ASP A 47 11.85 -3.76 -1.64
CA ASP A 47 12.95 -3.78 -2.61
C ASP A 47 14.04 -4.85 -2.31
N GLY A 48 13.60 -6.02 -1.81
CA GLY A 48 14.48 -7.13 -1.46
C GLY A 48 15.26 -6.99 -0.14
N GLU A 49 15.07 -5.90 0.59
CA GLU A 49 15.71 -5.62 1.87
C GLU A 49 14.69 -5.58 3.03
N GLU A 50 15.16 -5.97 4.22
CA GLU A 50 14.36 -5.88 5.43
C GLU A 50 14.55 -4.50 6.08
N HIS A 51 13.43 -3.83 6.32
CA HIS A 51 13.39 -2.49 6.92
C HIS A 51 12.61 -2.48 8.23
N PRO A 52 13.12 -1.80 9.27
CA PRO A 52 12.33 -1.59 10.48
C PRO A 52 11.37 -0.41 10.32
N GLY A 53 10.17 -0.57 10.89
CA GLY A 53 9.17 0.49 10.96
C GLY A 53 8.35 0.39 12.26
N THR A 54 7.42 1.32 12.45
CA THR A 54 6.37 1.18 13.46
C THR A 54 5.01 1.11 12.78
N PHE A 55 4.18 0.17 13.23
CA PHE A 55 2.90 -0.12 12.63
C PHE A 55 1.78 0.17 13.62
N GLU A 56 1.06 1.26 13.39
CA GLU A 56 0.11 1.85 14.32
C GLU A 56 -1.30 1.87 13.72
N LYS A 57 -2.32 1.82 14.57
CA LYS A 57 -3.70 1.97 14.10
C LYS A 57 -3.92 3.34 13.45
N TYR A 58 -4.65 3.33 12.34
CA TYR A 58 -5.07 4.54 11.67
C TYR A 58 -6.21 5.21 12.46
N LYS A 59 -5.96 6.36 13.08
CA LYS A 59 -6.96 7.10 13.86
C LYS A 59 -7.70 6.15 14.85
N GLN A 60 -9.03 6.10 14.74
CA GLN A 60 -9.90 5.22 15.53
C GLN A 60 -10.54 4.13 14.64
N ASP A 61 -9.79 3.61 13.66
CA ASP A 61 -10.28 2.58 12.77
C ASP A 61 -10.58 1.29 13.54
N GLU A 62 -11.87 0.98 13.69
CA GLU A 62 -12.35 -0.24 14.34
C GLU A 62 -12.23 -1.47 13.45
N THR A 63 -12.21 -1.27 12.13
CA THR A 63 -12.19 -2.36 11.15
C THR A 63 -10.80 -2.95 10.93
N GLU A 64 -9.76 -2.30 11.45
CA GLU A 64 -8.36 -2.66 11.23
C GLU A 64 -7.95 -2.73 9.75
N THR A 65 -8.68 -2.02 8.90
CA THR A 65 -8.45 -1.97 7.46
C THR A 65 -7.29 -1.04 7.11
N LEU A 66 -7.21 0.10 7.83
CA LEU A 66 -6.18 1.10 7.65
C LEU A 66 -5.21 1.14 8.82
N HIS A 67 -3.92 1.28 8.52
CA HIS A 67 -2.87 1.47 9.52
C HIS A 67 -1.91 2.56 9.07
N TYR A 68 -1.17 3.12 10.04
CA TYR A 68 0.01 3.93 9.77
C TYR A 68 1.26 3.06 9.79
N LEU A 69 2.11 3.23 8.81
CA LEU A 69 3.48 2.74 8.83
C LEU A 69 4.42 3.95 8.87
N LEU A 70 5.20 4.05 9.94
CA LEU A 70 6.24 5.07 10.05
C LEU A 70 7.58 4.42 9.76
N THR A 71 8.34 5.02 8.87
CA THR A 71 9.66 4.52 8.43
C THR A 71 10.70 5.61 8.53
N ARG A 72 11.96 5.24 8.36
CA ARG A 72 13.03 6.19 8.15
C ARG A 72 12.73 7.10 6.98
N ARG A 73 13.24 8.31 7.02
CA ARG A 73 13.00 9.32 6.00
C ARG A 73 13.66 9.00 4.65
N ASP A 74 14.76 8.27 4.68
CA ASP A 74 15.48 7.84 3.47
C ASP A 74 14.76 6.72 2.69
N LEU A 75 13.76 6.08 3.32
CA LEU A 75 12.96 5.06 2.68
C LEU A 75 11.73 5.70 2.01
N ASP A 76 11.78 5.82 0.69
CA ASP A 76 10.68 6.34 -0.11
C ASP A 76 9.96 5.19 -0.82
N MET A 77 8.72 4.93 -0.40
CA MET A 77 7.88 3.88 -0.99
C MET A 77 6.78 4.53 -1.84
N PRO A 78 6.73 4.26 -3.14
CA PRO A 78 5.67 4.77 -3.98
C PRO A 78 4.30 4.18 -3.61
N ASN A 79 3.24 4.98 -3.80
CA ASN A 79 1.87 4.47 -3.65
C ASN A 79 1.65 3.28 -4.59
N GLY A 80 0.87 2.31 -4.16
CA GLY A 80 0.64 1.08 -4.91
C GLY A 80 1.66 -0.03 -4.62
N THR A 81 2.72 0.26 -3.86
CA THR A 81 3.65 -0.78 -3.41
C THR A 81 2.96 -1.74 -2.44
N ILE A 82 3.16 -3.04 -2.63
CA ILE A 82 2.72 -4.06 -1.68
C ILE A 82 3.90 -4.45 -0.81
N ILE A 83 3.72 -4.36 0.50
CA ILE A 83 4.65 -4.88 1.49
C ILE A 83 3.99 -5.99 2.31
N ARG A 84 4.80 -6.85 2.92
CA ARG A 84 4.32 -7.93 3.79
C ARG A 84 4.79 -7.70 5.21
N ILE A 85 3.85 -7.74 6.14
CA ILE A 85 4.12 -7.58 7.56
C ILE A 85 3.66 -8.85 8.27
N LYS A 86 4.53 -9.44 9.07
CA LYS A 86 4.20 -10.61 9.89
C LYS A 86 3.32 -10.19 11.07
N ASN A 87 2.20 -10.87 11.23
CA ASN A 87 1.37 -10.72 12.41
C ASN A 87 1.99 -11.45 13.62
N LYS A 88 1.34 -11.36 14.78
CA LYS A 88 1.78 -12.00 16.03
C LYS A 88 1.93 -13.54 15.93
N ASN A 89 1.25 -14.16 14.96
CA ASN A 89 1.28 -15.59 14.70
C ASN A 89 2.32 -15.97 13.63
N GLY A 90 3.12 -15.02 13.15
CA GLY A 90 4.12 -15.23 12.10
C GLY A 90 3.54 -15.30 10.68
N ILE A 91 2.24 -15.06 10.51
CA ILE A 91 1.57 -15.06 9.19
C ILE A 91 1.86 -13.73 8.50
N GLU A 92 2.33 -13.77 7.28
CA GLU A 92 2.54 -12.60 6.44
C GLU A 92 1.22 -12.08 5.89
N ILE A 93 0.94 -10.82 6.18
CA ILE A 93 -0.25 -10.11 5.71
C ILE A 93 0.21 -9.08 4.68
N PRO A 94 -0.36 -9.09 3.46
CA PRO A 94 -0.05 -8.09 2.44
C PRO A 94 -0.74 -6.77 2.77
N TRP A 95 0.02 -5.67 2.63
CA TRP A 95 -0.43 -4.31 2.85
C TRP A 95 -0.05 -3.45 1.64
N LEU A 96 -0.98 -2.63 1.20
CA LEU A 96 -0.78 -1.67 0.12
C LEU A 96 -0.34 -0.33 0.71
N VAL A 97 0.74 0.24 0.21
CA VAL A 97 1.07 1.66 0.42
C VAL A 97 0.01 2.49 -0.29
N TYR A 98 -0.97 2.99 0.48
CA TYR A 98 -2.13 3.65 -0.08
C TYR A 98 -1.84 5.11 -0.40
N TRP A 99 -1.24 5.85 0.54
CA TRP A 99 -0.65 7.18 0.30
C TRP A 99 0.35 7.53 1.40
N MET A 100 1.19 8.50 1.10
CA MET A 100 2.09 9.12 2.07
C MET A 100 1.44 10.39 2.63
N GLU A 101 1.44 10.55 3.96
CA GLU A 101 1.08 11.81 4.60
C GLU A 101 2.30 12.73 4.59
N GLU A 102 2.20 13.86 3.89
CA GLU A 102 3.22 14.89 3.93
C GLU A 102 3.20 15.60 5.30
N ILE A 103 4.20 15.32 6.12
CA ILE A 103 4.40 15.98 7.40
C ILE A 103 5.61 16.92 7.26
N ALA A 104 5.34 18.21 7.25
CA ALA A 104 6.40 19.21 7.17
C ALA A 104 7.44 19.02 8.30
N ALA A 105 8.70 18.89 7.90
CA ALA A 105 9.84 18.76 8.80
C ALA A 105 9.75 17.60 9.82
N SER A 106 9.18 16.46 9.44
CA SER A 106 9.21 15.23 10.24
C SER A 106 10.59 14.57 10.15
N GLY A 107 10.96 13.79 11.17
CA GLY A 107 12.16 12.93 11.15
C GLY A 107 11.91 11.55 10.51
N TYR A 108 10.72 11.33 9.95
CA TYR A 108 10.26 10.04 9.42
C TYR A 108 9.27 10.25 8.27
N ASN A 109 9.09 9.24 7.45
CA ASN A 109 8.01 9.15 6.49
C ASN A 109 6.81 8.44 7.14
N LYS A 110 5.60 8.91 6.83
CA LYS A 110 4.35 8.36 7.35
C LYS A 110 3.46 7.92 6.19
N TYR A 111 3.24 6.64 6.11
CA TYR A 111 2.40 6.01 5.10
C TYR A 111 1.09 5.55 5.69
N VAL A 112 0.02 5.70 4.94
CA VAL A 112 -1.26 5.03 5.22
C VAL A 112 -1.28 3.75 4.44
N MET A 113 -1.44 2.66 5.17
CA MET A 113 -1.44 1.29 4.67
C MET A 113 -2.85 0.76 4.62
N LEU A 114 -3.21 0.13 3.50
CA LEU A 114 -4.48 -0.57 3.33
C LEU A 114 -4.24 -2.07 3.36
N LYS A 115 -4.95 -2.78 4.24
CA LYS A 115 -4.88 -4.24 4.34
C LYS A 115 -5.49 -4.89 3.11
N LEU A 116 -4.74 -5.73 2.43
CA LEU A 116 -5.23 -6.50 1.28
C LEU A 116 -5.77 -7.85 1.77
N THR A 117 -6.98 -8.19 1.33
CA THR A 117 -7.72 -9.35 1.85
C THR A 117 -8.03 -10.39 0.78
N HIS A 118 -7.93 -10.01 -0.49
CA HIS A 118 -8.31 -10.88 -1.61
C HIS A 118 -7.16 -11.02 -2.59
N TYR A 119 -6.93 -12.24 -3.03
CA TYR A 119 -6.04 -12.52 -4.14
C TYR A 119 -6.88 -12.71 -5.38
N ILE A 120 -6.62 -11.90 -6.40
CA ILE A 120 -7.38 -11.90 -7.65
C ILE A 120 -6.51 -12.38 -8.80
N THR A 121 -7.13 -13.10 -9.73
CA THR A 121 -6.46 -13.59 -10.93
C THR A 121 -7.29 -13.27 -12.17
N TRP A 122 -6.61 -12.91 -13.25
CA TRP A 122 -7.28 -12.64 -14.54
C TRP A 122 -6.39 -13.00 -15.72
N LYS A 123 -7.03 -13.21 -16.84
CA LYS A 123 -6.35 -13.39 -18.11
C LYS A 123 -6.31 -12.07 -18.87
N GLY A 124 -5.12 -11.58 -19.19
CA GLY A 124 -4.96 -10.37 -19.98
C GLY A 124 -5.32 -10.61 -21.46
N ARG A 125 -5.46 -9.52 -22.21
CA ARG A 125 -5.73 -9.57 -23.66
C ARG A 125 -4.55 -10.13 -24.48
N ASP A 126 -3.37 -10.24 -23.88
CA ASP A 126 -2.19 -10.88 -24.40
C ASP A 126 -2.13 -12.38 -24.09
N ASP A 127 -3.25 -12.96 -23.64
CA ASP A 127 -3.41 -14.35 -23.23
C ASP A 127 -2.56 -14.79 -22.04
N LYS A 128 -1.86 -13.87 -21.39
CA LYS A 128 -1.10 -14.15 -20.17
C LYS A 128 -2.00 -14.07 -18.94
N GLN A 129 -1.71 -14.92 -17.97
CA GLN A 129 -2.34 -14.86 -16.66
C GLN A 129 -1.63 -13.83 -15.80
N TYR A 130 -2.43 -13.05 -15.09
CA TYR A 130 -2.01 -12.02 -14.14
C TYR A 130 -2.69 -12.27 -12.81
N SER A 131 -2.05 -11.81 -11.76
CA SER A 131 -2.61 -11.89 -10.41
C SER A 131 -2.19 -10.68 -9.60
N SER A 132 -2.97 -10.35 -8.58
CA SER A 132 -2.65 -9.30 -7.63
C SER A 132 -3.39 -9.49 -6.33
N TRP A 133 -2.85 -8.92 -5.26
CA TRP A 133 -3.59 -8.70 -4.04
C TRP A 133 -4.48 -7.46 -4.18
N ALA A 134 -5.68 -7.52 -3.61
CA ALA A 134 -6.66 -6.45 -3.62
C ALA A 134 -7.41 -6.36 -2.29
N TYR A 135 -8.00 -5.21 -2.03
CA TYR A 135 -8.98 -5.02 -0.99
C TYR A 135 -10.37 -4.87 -1.63
N MET A 136 -11.33 -5.68 -1.22
CA MET A 136 -12.72 -5.53 -1.64
C MET A 136 -13.42 -4.56 -0.68
N TYR A 137 -13.88 -3.43 -1.21
CA TYR A 137 -14.59 -2.44 -0.43
C TYR A 137 -15.98 -2.97 -0.04
N GLY A 138 -16.22 -3.00 1.29
CA GLY A 138 -17.52 -3.28 1.88
C GLY A 138 -18.22 -2.00 2.34
N GLN A 139 -19.56 -1.97 2.28
CA GLN A 139 -20.36 -0.80 2.67
C GLN A 139 -20.23 -0.46 4.17
N GLU A 140 -19.73 -1.38 4.98
CA GLU A 140 -19.58 -1.23 6.43
C GLU A 140 -18.30 -0.51 6.85
N ASP A 141 -17.35 -0.30 5.92
CA ASP A 141 -16.10 0.40 6.20
C ASP A 141 -16.27 1.92 6.11
N ASN A 142 -16.81 2.50 7.17
CA ASN A 142 -17.10 3.94 7.24
C ASN A 142 -15.82 4.79 7.19
N MET A 143 -14.71 4.35 7.76
CA MET A 143 -13.45 5.11 7.79
C MET A 143 -12.86 5.22 6.39
N LEU A 144 -12.77 4.09 5.68
CA LEU A 144 -12.30 4.08 4.30
C LEU A 144 -13.25 4.88 3.39
N LYS A 145 -14.56 4.81 3.63
CA LYS A 145 -15.57 5.59 2.91
C LYS A 145 -15.35 7.10 3.06
N ASP A 146 -15.07 7.57 4.27
CA ASP A 146 -14.85 8.98 4.53
C ASP A 146 -13.52 9.47 3.91
N GLU A 147 -12.47 8.66 3.97
CA GLU A 147 -11.20 8.96 3.30
C GLU A 147 -11.37 8.99 1.77
N LEU A 148 -12.09 8.05 1.20
CA LEU A 148 -12.42 8.04 -0.23
C LEU A 148 -13.20 9.27 -0.64
N LYS A 149 -14.21 9.68 0.14
CA LYS A 149 -14.99 10.90 -0.11
C LYS A 149 -14.12 12.15 -0.08
N SER A 150 -13.17 12.23 0.84
CA SER A 150 -12.30 13.39 0.99
C SER A 150 -11.25 13.51 -0.14
N ARG A 151 -10.84 12.40 -0.74
CA ARG A 151 -9.73 12.33 -1.72
C ARG A 151 -10.20 12.11 -3.15
N SER A 152 -11.29 11.38 -3.34
CA SER A 152 -11.77 11.06 -4.69
C SER A 152 -12.31 12.28 -5.42
N ARG A 153 -11.73 12.58 -6.58
CA ARG A 153 -12.25 13.56 -7.56
C ARG A 153 -13.10 12.87 -8.61
N SER A 154 -13.18 11.55 -8.61
CA SER A 154 -13.85 10.77 -9.62
C SER A 154 -15.34 10.60 -9.31
N ARG A 155 -16.19 10.85 -10.30
CA ARG A 155 -17.63 10.57 -10.24
C ARG A 155 -17.92 9.07 -10.16
N VAL A 156 -16.99 8.20 -10.55
CA VAL A 156 -17.16 6.74 -10.55
C VAL A 156 -17.34 6.22 -9.13
N LEU A 157 -16.60 6.78 -8.16
CA LEU A 157 -16.70 6.39 -6.75
C LEU A 157 -17.82 7.12 -5.99
N TYR A 158 -18.42 8.16 -6.60
CA TYR A 158 -19.35 9.08 -5.94
C TYR A 158 -20.82 8.76 -6.15
N ASN A 159 -21.16 7.70 -6.85
CA ASN A 159 -22.58 7.41 -7.11
C ASN A 159 -23.22 6.76 -5.87
N GLU A 160 -23.66 7.59 -4.92
CA GLU A 160 -24.27 7.18 -3.64
C GLU A 160 -25.48 6.26 -3.80
N ASN A 161 -26.10 6.25 -4.98
CA ASN A 161 -27.30 5.45 -5.29
C ASN A 161 -26.99 4.06 -5.83
N LEU A 162 -25.73 3.76 -6.17
CA LEU A 162 -25.31 2.45 -6.64
C LEU A 162 -24.60 1.72 -5.51
N LYS A 163 -25.10 0.56 -5.14
CA LYS A 163 -24.40 -0.43 -4.28
C LYS A 163 -23.26 -1.03 -5.09
N LEU A 164 -22.30 -0.19 -5.51
CA LEU A 164 -21.16 -0.66 -6.30
C LEU A 164 -20.17 -1.36 -5.37
N SER A 165 -19.92 -2.62 -5.68
CA SER A 165 -18.72 -3.28 -5.18
C SER A 165 -17.53 -2.79 -5.99
N PHE A 166 -16.43 -2.52 -5.33
CA PHE A 166 -15.19 -2.20 -6.02
C PHE A 166 -13.98 -2.76 -5.27
N PHE A 167 -12.93 -2.97 -6.02
CA PHE A 167 -11.65 -3.41 -5.49
C PHE A 167 -10.65 -2.26 -5.53
N ILE A 168 -9.80 -2.20 -4.50
CA ILE A 168 -8.66 -1.30 -4.41
C ILE A 168 -7.40 -2.16 -4.52
N MET A 169 -6.54 -1.83 -5.47
CA MET A 169 -5.36 -2.62 -5.78
C MET A 169 -4.24 -1.74 -6.36
N PRO A 170 -3.01 -2.24 -6.48
CA PRO A 170 -1.96 -1.57 -7.25
C PRO A 170 -2.41 -1.33 -8.69
N THR A 171 -1.97 -0.24 -9.30
CA THR A 171 -2.29 0.05 -10.70
C THR A 171 -1.77 -1.03 -11.63
N HIS A 172 -2.67 -1.67 -12.37
CA HIS A 172 -2.37 -2.67 -13.38
C HIS A 172 -2.78 -2.21 -14.77
N THR A 173 -1.80 -1.99 -15.64
CA THR A 173 -2.07 -1.56 -17.02
C THR A 173 -2.75 -2.64 -17.88
N LYS A 174 -2.84 -3.87 -17.39
CA LYS A 174 -3.38 -5.04 -18.11
C LYS A 174 -4.84 -5.33 -17.83
N LEU A 175 -5.39 -4.81 -16.72
CA LEU A 175 -6.81 -4.93 -16.42
C LEU A 175 -7.58 -3.81 -17.12
N ARG A 176 -8.66 -4.14 -17.81
CA ARG A 176 -9.45 -3.20 -18.62
C ARG A 176 -10.93 -3.36 -18.34
N LYS A 177 -11.71 -2.34 -18.73
CA LYS A 177 -13.16 -2.44 -18.74
C LYS A 177 -13.60 -3.65 -19.58
N ASP A 178 -14.59 -4.37 -19.09
CA ASP A 178 -15.14 -5.61 -19.64
C ASP A 178 -14.23 -6.84 -19.53
N ASP A 179 -13.06 -6.74 -18.89
CA ASP A 179 -12.27 -7.91 -18.52
C ASP A 179 -12.92 -8.62 -17.32
N TYR A 180 -12.62 -9.89 -17.19
CA TYR A 180 -13.11 -10.74 -16.10
C TYR A 180 -11.95 -11.15 -15.20
N PHE A 181 -12.21 -11.22 -13.91
CA PHE A 181 -11.26 -11.80 -12.97
C PHE A 181 -11.98 -12.67 -11.94
N THR A 182 -11.21 -13.51 -11.28
CA THR A 182 -11.70 -14.39 -10.21
C THR A 182 -11.06 -14.02 -8.88
N VAL A 183 -11.82 -14.23 -7.83
CA VAL A 183 -11.37 -14.06 -6.43
C VAL A 183 -11.50 -15.40 -5.73
N GLY A 184 -10.50 -15.77 -4.93
CA GLY A 184 -10.48 -17.06 -4.22
C GLY A 184 -9.82 -18.18 -5.03
N GLU A 185 -9.84 -19.38 -4.48
CA GLU A 185 -9.18 -20.56 -5.04
C GLU A 185 -10.15 -21.75 -5.13
N GLY A 186 -9.92 -22.62 -6.12
CA GLY A 186 -10.66 -23.87 -6.30
C GLY A 186 -12.17 -23.69 -6.56
N GLU A 187 -12.99 -24.45 -5.86
CA GLU A 187 -14.46 -24.46 -6.04
C GLU A 187 -15.16 -23.23 -5.43
N LEU A 188 -14.44 -22.44 -4.61
CA LEU A 188 -14.97 -21.24 -3.94
C LEU A 188 -14.60 -19.94 -4.70
N GLN A 189 -14.34 -20.06 -6.00
CA GLN A 189 -14.03 -18.89 -6.80
C GLN A 189 -15.30 -18.08 -7.12
N GLU A 190 -15.18 -16.77 -6.91
CA GLU A 190 -16.19 -15.80 -7.33
C GLU A 190 -15.69 -15.05 -8.57
N GLY A 191 -16.56 -14.92 -9.58
CA GLY A 191 -16.26 -14.20 -10.80
C GLY A 191 -16.76 -12.76 -10.76
N TYR A 192 -15.97 -11.86 -11.32
CA TYR A 192 -16.31 -10.45 -11.45
C TYR A 192 -15.99 -9.93 -12.84
N ARG A 193 -16.85 -9.06 -13.36
CA ARG A 193 -16.60 -8.30 -14.60
C ARG A 193 -16.29 -6.86 -14.23
N VAL A 194 -15.24 -6.31 -14.82
CA VAL A 194 -14.85 -4.91 -14.66
C VAL A 194 -15.83 -4.00 -15.39
N THR A 195 -16.50 -3.11 -14.68
CA THR A 195 -17.43 -2.13 -15.26
C THR A 195 -16.81 -0.74 -15.42
N GLY A 196 -15.79 -0.45 -14.61
CA GLY A 196 -15.04 0.81 -14.69
C GLY A 196 -13.81 0.78 -13.82
N TYR A 197 -12.95 1.78 -13.97
CA TYR A 197 -11.77 1.95 -13.13
C TYR A 197 -11.39 3.41 -12.99
N ASP A 198 -10.75 3.74 -11.88
CA ASP A 198 -10.20 5.06 -11.59
C ASP A 198 -8.74 4.92 -11.13
N ILE A 199 -7.82 5.49 -11.90
CA ILE A 199 -6.37 5.51 -11.63
C ILE A 199 -5.87 6.93 -11.33
N GLN A 200 -6.77 7.92 -11.31
CA GLN A 200 -6.41 9.34 -11.19
C GLN A 200 -6.53 9.86 -9.75
N SER A 201 -7.42 9.26 -8.97
CA SER A 201 -7.71 9.73 -7.61
C SER A 201 -6.53 9.54 -6.67
N THR A 202 -5.80 8.43 -6.80
CA THR A 202 -4.59 8.15 -6.03
C THR A 202 -3.55 7.55 -6.96
N PRO A 203 -2.52 8.29 -7.39
CA PRO A 203 -1.48 7.75 -8.26
C PRO A 203 -0.87 6.47 -7.69
N GLY A 204 -0.69 5.45 -8.50
CA GLY A 204 -0.18 4.14 -8.09
C GLY A 204 -1.25 3.16 -7.55
N VAL A 205 -2.46 3.64 -7.29
CA VAL A 205 -3.59 2.83 -6.81
C VAL A 205 -4.73 2.87 -7.82
N GLU A 206 -5.35 1.73 -8.07
CA GLU A 206 -6.48 1.56 -8.97
C GLU A 206 -7.74 1.17 -8.19
N TYR A 207 -8.84 1.83 -8.51
CA TYR A 207 -10.16 1.52 -7.99
C TYR A 207 -10.98 0.88 -9.12
N VAL A 208 -11.25 -0.41 -8.98
CA VAL A 208 -11.92 -1.22 -10.01
C VAL A 208 -13.36 -1.47 -9.61
N THR A 209 -14.30 -0.86 -10.31
CA THR A 209 -15.73 -1.14 -10.13
C THR A 209 -16.13 -2.39 -10.88
N VAL A 210 -16.96 -3.22 -10.24
CA VAL A 210 -17.25 -4.57 -10.73
C VAL A 210 -18.72 -4.94 -10.58
N ASP A 211 -19.17 -5.83 -11.47
CA ASP A 211 -20.41 -6.58 -11.34
C ASP A 211 -20.06 -8.06 -11.04
N PRO A 212 -20.74 -8.72 -10.10
CA PRO A 212 -20.58 -10.14 -9.90
C PRO A 212 -21.09 -10.94 -11.11
N VAL A 213 -20.37 -11.99 -11.45
CA VAL A 213 -20.72 -12.89 -12.57
C VAL A 213 -20.78 -14.30 -12.08
N TYR A 214 -21.86 -15.02 -12.39
CA TYR A 214 -21.95 -16.44 -12.07
C TYR A 214 -21.05 -17.24 -13.02
N LEU A 215 -20.05 -17.93 -12.47
CA LEU A 215 -19.12 -18.79 -13.22
C LEU A 215 -19.78 -20.13 -13.60
N TYR A 216 -20.86 -20.10 -14.37
CA TYR A 216 -21.49 -21.33 -14.87
C TYR A 216 -20.78 -21.89 -16.12
N ASP A 217 -19.79 -21.19 -16.66
CA ASP A 217 -19.08 -21.64 -17.87
C ASP A 217 -17.66 -22.09 -17.50
N THR A 218 -17.54 -23.39 -17.23
CA THR A 218 -16.29 -24.07 -16.86
C THR A 218 -15.22 -24.08 -17.96
N SER A 219 -15.47 -23.48 -19.11
CA SER A 219 -14.49 -23.34 -20.20
C SER A 219 -13.42 -22.28 -19.93
N ALA A 220 -13.59 -21.46 -18.90
CA ALA A 220 -12.63 -20.43 -18.47
C ALA A 220 -11.89 -20.80 -17.17
N ALA A 221 -11.93 -22.07 -16.75
CA ALA A 221 -11.18 -22.51 -15.57
C ALA A 221 -9.69 -22.16 -15.73
N PRO A 222 -9.07 -21.48 -14.77
CA PRO A 222 -7.65 -21.18 -14.86
C PRO A 222 -6.87 -22.51 -14.89
N VAL A 223 -5.99 -22.62 -15.86
CA VAL A 223 -4.99 -23.69 -15.87
C VAL A 223 -4.18 -23.55 -14.58
N GLN A 224 -4.12 -24.62 -13.78
CA GLN A 224 -3.23 -24.68 -12.63
C GLN A 224 -1.82 -24.44 -13.13
N THR A 225 -1.29 -23.26 -12.88
CA THR A 225 0.13 -22.98 -13.09
C THR A 225 0.88 -23.37 -11.82
N GLU A 226 1.99 -24.09 -12.03
CA GLU A 226 3.01 -24.32 -10.99
C GLU A 226 3.32 -22.98 -10.28
N GLU A 227 3.53 -23.06 -8.98
CA GLU A 227 3.79 -21.93 -8.09
C GLU A 227 4.90 -21.03 -8.65
N ASP A 228 4.52 -19.96 -9.33
CA ASP A 228 5.44 -18.89 -9.61
C ASP A 228 5.73 -18.15 -8.30
N ASP A 229 6.99 -18.19 -7.89
CA ASP A 229 7.53 -17.52 -6.71
C ASP A 229 7.09 -16.05 -6.73
N PRO A 230 6.32 -15.58 -5.73
CA PRO A 230 5.85 -14.20 -5.68
C PRO A 230 6.96 -13.15 -5.53
N SER A 231 8.23 -13.58 -5.49
CA SER A 231 9.40 -12.69 -5.49
C SER A 231 9.72 -12.10 -6.86
N GLU A 232 9.13 -12.57 -7.96
CA GLU A 232 9.39 -12.08 -9.31
C GLU A 232 8.48 -10.92 -9.78
N PHE A 233 7.63 -10.36 -8.92
CA PHE A 233 6.90 -9.15 -9.27
C PHE A 233 7.80 -7.92 -9.23
N PHE A 234 8.86 -7.94 -10.04
CA PHE A 234 9.70 -6.79 -10.27
C PHE A 234 9.01 -5.77 -11.15
N TRP A 235 8.91 -4.60 -10.63
CA TRP A 235 8.64 -3.36 -11.33
C TRP A 235 9.51 -3.21 -12.57
N LEU A 236 8.93 -3.26 -13.75
CA LEU A 236 9.54 -2.64 -14.93
C LEU A 236 9.32 -1.13 -14.81
N GLY A 237 10.15 -0.49 -13.97
CA GLY A 237 10.36 0.94 -14.02
C GLY A 237 10.97 1.27 -15.38
N GLY A 238 10.13 1.74 -16.31
CA GLY A 238 10.60 2.27 -17.58
C GLY A 238 11.50 3.49 -17.36
N LYS A 239 12.63 3.49 -18.01
CA LYS A 239 13.44 4.67 -18.28
C LYS A 239 12.68 5.64 -19.18
#